data_3f5cead37070da69b237d2c2ba95d4bf
#
_entry.id   3f5cead37070da69b237d2c2ba95d4bf
#
_cell.length_a   1.000
_cell.length_b   1.000
_cell.length_c   1.000
_cell.angle_alpha   90.00
_cell.angle_beta   90.00
_cell.angle_gamma   90.00
#
_symmetry.space_group_name_H-M   'P 1'
#
loop_
_entity.id
_entity.type
_entity.pdbx_description
1 polymer ?
#
loop_
_entity_poly.entity_id
_entity_poly.type
_entity_poly.pdbx_seq_one_letter_code
_entity_poly.pdbx_strand_id
1 'polypeptide(L)'
;MNTKSILFVCLGNICRSPMAEAVFQRIVSENGLTSKFEIDSAGMLAYHKGELADSRMRYFAAKRGYHLTHHSRPFASSDFDNFDMIIGMDDQNIDALKAKAMTMEESNKIYRMVDFCVNLHATHVPDPYYGGDQGFENVIDLLEDACAGLFTHLKV
;
A
#
# COMPACT_ATOMS: atom_id res chain seq x y z
N MET A 1 3.94 -19.27 -15.54
CA MET A 1 4.04 -19.04 -14.10
C MET A 1 3.17 -17.85 -13.70
N ASN A 2 2.39 -18.03 -12.66
CA ASN A 2 1.44 -17.02 -12.26
C ASN A 2 2.14 -15.91 -11.47
N THR A 3 2.07 -14.70 -12.00
CA THR A 3 2.50 -13.51 -11.27
C THR A 3 1.35 -13.03 -10.41
N LYS A 4 1.62 -12.65 -9.17
CA LYS A 4 0.65 -12.01 -8.29
C LYS A 4 0.78 -10.51 -8.39
N SER A 5 -0.34 -9.82 -8.52
CA SER A 5 -0.35 -8.37 -8.66
C SER A 5 -1.08 -7.71 -7.50
N ILE A 6 -0.42 -6.75 -6.87
CA ILE A 6 -0.87 -6.13 -5.63
C ILE A 6 -0.83 -4.62 -5.77
N LEU A 7 -1.96 -3.98 -5.47
CA LEU A 7 -2.09 -2.52 -5.49
C LEU A 7 -2.38 -2.03 -4.08
N PHE A 8 -1.53 -1.16 -3.56
CA PHE A 8 -1.76 -0.48 -2.29
C PHE A 8 -2.45 0.85 -2.54
N VAL A 9 -3.48 1.15 -1.76
CA VAL A 9 -4.32 2.34 -1.96
C VAL A 9 -4.44 3.15 -0.67
N CYS A 10 -4.24 4.46 -0.76
CA CYS A 10 -4.56 5.40 0.30
C CYS A 10 -5.27 6.60 -0.31
N LEU A 11 -5.47 7.67 0.45
CA LEU A 11 -6.24 8.81 -0.03
C LEU A 11 -5.51 9.55 -1.14
N GLY A 12 -4.29 10.04 -0.87
CA GLY A 12 -3.54 10.91 -1.79
C GLY A 12 -2.41 10.25 -2.55
N ASN A 13 -2.07 9.01 -2.20
CA ASN A 13 -0.94 8.28 -2.81
C ASN A 13 0.40 9.00 -2.64
N ILE A 14 0.62 9.65 -1.50
CA ILE A 14 1.88 10.34 -1.20
C ILE A 14 2.55 9.89 0.10
N CYS A 15 1.83 9.19 0.99
CA CYS A 15 2.41 8.74 2.26
C CYS A 15 2.30 7.23 2.44
N ARG A 16 1.12 6.75 2.79
CA ARG A 16 0.91 5.36 3.22
C ARG A 16 1.09 4.36 2.09
N SER A 17 0.42 4.53 0.98
CA SER A 17 0.47 3.55 -0.11
C SER A 17 1.82 3.47 -0.81
N PRO A 18 2.53 4.59 -1.11
CA PRO A 18 3.86 4.46 -1.70
C PRO A 18 4.86 3.84 -0.71
N MET A 19 4.69 4.07 0.60
CA MET A 19 5.53 3.44 1.61
C MET A 19 5.28 1.93 1.67
N ALA A 20 4.02 1.51 1.66
CA ALA A 20 3.66 0.09 1.64
C ALA A 20 4.23 -0.60 0.39
N GLU A 21 4.13 0.04 -0.74
CA GLU A 21 4.71 -0.45 -2.00
C GLU A 21 6.21 -0.71 -1.84
N ALA A 22 6.95 0.25 -1.31
CA ALA A 22 8.41 0.13 -1.14
C ALA A 22 8.78 -0.97 -0.14
N VAL A 23 8.04 -1.07 0.97
CA VAL A 23 8.27 -2.10 1.98
C VAL A 23 8.05 -3.49 1.38
N PHE A 24 6.96 -3.68 0.68
CA PHE A 24 6.63 -4.98 0.09
C PHE A 24 7.61 -5.35 -1.02
N GLN A 25 8.01 -4.39 -1.84
CA GLN A 25 9.02 -4.60 -2.89
C GLN A 25 10.34 -5.09 -2.29
N ARG A 26 10.76 -4.52 -1.16
CA ARG A 26 11.99 -4.96 -0.48
C ARG A 26 11.87 -6.42 0.00
N ILE A 27 10.75 -6.77 0.64
CA ILE A 27 10.53 -8.14 1.12
C ILE A 27 10.60 -9.13 -0.05
N VAL A 28 9.93 -8.83 -1.14
CA VAL A 28 9.90 -9.66 -2.33
C VAL A 28 11.31 -9.81 -2.93
N SER A 29 12.04 -8.71 -3.03
CA SER A 29 13.40 -8.68 -3.57
C SER A 29 14.37 -9.48 -2.71
N GLU A 30 14.27 -9.31 -1.39
CA GLU A 30 15.15 -10.04 -0.44
C GLU A 30 14.91 -11.54 -0.47
N ASN A 31 13.74 -11.97 -0.93
CA ASN A 31 13.40 -13.38 -1.06
C ASN A 31 13.60 -13.91 -2.48
N GLY A 32 14.18 -13.11 -3.38
CA GLY A 32 14.45 -13.53 -4.76
C GLY A 32 13.21 -13.74 -5.61
N LEU A 33 12.09 -13.06 -5.29
CA LEU A 33 10.80 -13.30 -5.93
C LEU A 33 10.31 -12.09 -6.75
N THR A 34 11.19 -11.18 -7.13
CA THR A 34 10.82 -9.98 -7.86
C THR A 34 10.02 -10.29 -9.14
N SER A 35 10.38 -11.35 -9.85
CA SER A 35 9.69 -11.74 -11.08
C SER A 35 8.30 -12.35 -10.85
N LYS A 36 7.96 -12.65 -9.60
CA LYS A 36 6.70 -13.29 -9.21
C LYS A 36 5.62 -12.29 -8.80
N PHE A 37 5.95 -11.01 -8.69
CA PHE A 37 5.05 -9.98 -8.22
C PHE A 37 5.04 -8.76 -9.13
N GLU A 38 3.85 -8.20 -9.31
CA GLU A 38 3.66 -6.84 -9.82
C GLU A 38 3.12 -6.02 -8.65
N ILE A 39 3.79 -4.94 -8.30
CA ILE A 39 3.47 -4.15 -7.12
C ILE A 39 3.38 -2.68 -7.53
N ASP A 40 2.28 -2.03 -7.14
CA ASP A 40 2.06 -0.62 -7.45
C ASP A 40 1.24 0.03 -6.33
N SER A 41 1.01 1.32 -6.42
CA SER A 41 0.15 2.04 -5.49
C SER A 41 -0.63 3.15 -6.21
N ALA A 42 -1.75 3.54 -5.62
CA ALA A 42 -2.64 4.56 -6.19
C ALA A 42 -3.38 5.29 -5.07
N GLY A 43 -4.00 6.41 -5.40
CA GLY A 43 -4.79 7.19 -4.45
C GLY A 43 -6.24 7.29 -4.87
N MET A 44 -7.13 7.47 -3.89
CA MET A 44 -8.54 7.68 -4.18
C MET A 44 -8.79 9.07 -4.77
N LEU A 45 -7.91 10.04 -4.49
CA LEU A 45 -7.97 11.39 -5.03
C LEU A 45 -6.84 11.63 -6.02
N ALA A 46 -7.09 12.48 -7.01
CA ALA A 46 -6.10 12.86 -8.02
C ALA A 46 -5.31 14.12 -7.65
N TYR A 47 -5.50 14.64 -6.44
CA TYR A 47 -4.96 15.95 -6.02
C TYR A 47 -3.45 16.05 -6.18
N HIS A 48 -2.72 14.96 -5.88
CA HIS A 48 -1.26 14.91 -5.94
C HIS A 48 -0.72 14.22 -7.20
N LYS A 49 -1.56 14.03 -8.21
CA LYS A 49 -1.18 13.29 -9.42
C LYS A 49 0.15 13.79 -9.98
N GLY A 50 1.08 12.88 -10.19
CA GLY A 50 2.40 13.17 -10.75
C GLY A 50 3.46 13.58 -9.73
N GLU A 51 3.08 13.82 -8.47
CA GLU A 51 4.01 14.20 -7.42
C GLU A 51 4.73 12.97 -6.85
N LEU A 52 5.96 13.18 -6.38
CA LEU A 52 6.64 12.18 -5.58
C LEU A 52 5.96 12.07 -4.21
N ALA A 53 6.31 11.03 -3.47
CA ALA A 53 5.83 10.87 -2.10
C ALA A 53 6.18 12.10 -1.26
N ASP A 54 5.39 12.34 -0.21
CA ASP A 54 5.60 13.42 0.75
C ASP A 54 7.07 13.45 1.20
N SER A 55 7.69 14.64 1.25
CA SER A 55 9.10 14.77 1.55
C SER A 55 9.48 14.23 2.93
N ARG A 56 8.57 14.33 3.91
CA ARG A 56 8.81 13.79 5.25
C ARG A 56 8.78 12.26 5.21
N MET A 57 7.82 11.67 4.48
CA MET A 57 7.78 10.21 4.32
C MET A 57 9.04 9.73 3.63
N ARG A 58 9.50 10.40 2.58
CA ARG A 58 10.76 10.04 1.90
C ARG A 58 11.95 10.13 2.84
N TYR A 59 11.98 11.14 3.71
CA TYR A 59 13.06 11.32 4.67
C TYR A 59 13.13 10.17 5.67
N PHE A 60 12.00 9.84 6.31
CA PHE A 60 11.97 8.75 7.29
C PHE A 60 12.17 7.37 6.66
N ALA A 61 11.66 7.19 5.45
CA ALA A 61 11.89 5.97 4.68
C ALA A 61 13.38 5.78 4.36
N ALA A 62 14.06 6.86 3.93
CA ALA A 62 15.48 6.81 3.60
C ALA A 62 16.34 6.40 4.78
N LYS A 63 15.97 6.81 6.00
CA LYS A 63 16.68 6.40 7.21
C LYS A 63 16.67 4.88 7.41
N ARG A 64 15.68 4.19 6.87
CA ARG A 64 15.57 2.72 6.93
C ARG A 64 15.99 2.06 5.63
N GLY A 65 16.57 2.82 4.69
CA GLY A 65 17.08 2.30 3.43
C GLY A 65 16.05 2.16 2.33
N TYR A 66 14.85 2.73 2.49
CA TYR A 66 13.83 2.71 1.43
C TYR A 66 13.94 3.96 0.56
N HIS A 67 13.80 3.78 -0.74
CA HIS A 67 13.77 4.88 -1.70
C HIS A 67 12.41 4.91 -2.41
N LEU A 68 11.61 5.93 -2.11
CA LEU A 68 10.28 6.08 -2.67
C LEU A 68 10.37 6.82 -3.99
N THR A 69 10.24 6.09 -5.09
CA THR A 69 10.37 6.64 -6.46
C THR A 69 9.04 6.75 -7.19
N HIS A 70 7.97 6.23 -6.59
CA HIS A 70 6.64 6.24 -7.20
C HIS A 70 6.09 7.66 -7.34
N HIS A 71 5.48 7.95 -8.48
CA HIS A 71 4.74 9.20 -8.70
C HIS A 71 3.26 8.93 -8.47
N SER A 72 2.61 9.78 -7.70
CA SER A 72 1.19 9.64 -7.36
C SER A 72 0.32 9.52 -8.61
N ARG A 73 -0.61 8.57 -8.57
CA ARG A 73 -1.64 8.40 -9.60
C ARG A 73 -2.98 8.08 -8.96
N PRO A 74 -4.11 8.49 -9.58
CA PRO A 74 -5.42 8.12 -9.06
C PRO A 74 -5.74 6.65 -9.37
N PHE A 75 -6.55 6.05 -8.50
CA PHE A 75 -7.13 4.74 -8.75
C PHE A 75 -8.04 4.81 -9.97
N ALA A 76 -7.95 3.81 -10.85
CA ALA A 76 -8.79 3.70 -12.03
C ALA A 76 -9.58 2.38 -12.00
N SER A 77 -10.76 2.36 -12.63
CA SER A 77 -11.59 1.14 -12.66
C SER A 77 -10.86 -0.05 -13.27
N SER A 78 -9.94 0.18 -14.21
CA SER A 78 -9.11 -0.87 -14.80
C SER A 78 -8.19 -1.53 -13.78
N ASP A 79 -7.94 -0.91 -12.63
CA ASP A 79 -7.12 -1.52 -11.59
C ASP A 79 -7.77 -2.79 -11.03
N PHE A 80 -9.10 -2.88 -11.06
CA PHE A 80 -9.78 -4.12 -10.67
C PHE A 80 -9.44 -5.30 -11.60
N ASP A 81 -9.17 -5.02 -12.86
CA ASP A 81 -8.79 -6.07 -13.82
C ASP A 81 -7.30 -6.41 -13.74
N ASN A 82 -6.47 -5.41 -13.44
CA ASN A 82 -5.03 -5.52 -13.51
C ASN A 82 -4.39 -6.07 -12.24
N PHE A 83 -5.09 -6.02 -11.10
CA PHE A 83 -4.54 -6.44 -9.81
C PHE A 83 -5.37 -7.54 -9.18
N ASP A 84 -4.68 -8.50 -8.57
CA ASP A 84 -5.31 -9.60 -7.83
C ASP A 84 -5.80 -9.15 -6.46
N MET A 85 -5.06 -8.25 -5.82
CA MET A 85 -5.38 -7.70 -4.51
C MET A 85 -5.30 -6.19 -4.53
N ILE A 86 -6.28 -5.53 -3.94
CA ILE A 86 -6.34 -4.08 -3.80
C ILE A 86 -6.48 -3.80 -2.31
N ILE A 87 -5.44 -3.21 -1.73
CA ILE A 87 -5.28 -3.14 -0.27
C ILE A 87 -5.38 -1.69 0.18
N GLY A 88 -6.46 -1.37 0.92
CA GLY A 88 -6.71 -0.05 1.47
C GLY A 88 -6.11 0.12 2.87
N MET A 89 -5.79 1.35 3.21
CA MET A 89 -5.09 1.69 4.46
C MET A 89 -6.04 1.96 5.62
N ASP A 90 -7.25 2.44 5.35
CA ASP A 90 -8.24 2.75 6.36
C ASP A 90 -9.64 2.47 5.84
N ASP A 91 -10.65 2.62 6.71
CA ASP A 91 -12.04 2.30 6.34
C ASP A 91 -12.57 3.23 5.25
N GLN A 92 -12.12 4.49 5.20
CA GLN A 92 -12.54 5.41 4.13
C GLN A 92 -12.04 4.94 2.78
N ASN A 93 -10.80 4.44 2.72
CA ASN A 93 -10.26 3.85 1.48
C ASN A 93 -11.07 2.62 1.08
N ILE A 94 -11.36 1.75 2.04
CA ILE A 94 -12.12 0.51 1.80
C ILE A 94 -13.52 0.84 1.28
N ASP A 95 -14.23 1.75 1.94
CA ASP A 95 -15.58 2.14 1.53
C ASP A 95 -15.60 2.77 0.14
N ALA A 96 -14.61 3.61 -0.16
CA ALA A 96 -14.51 4.25 -1.47
C ALA A 96 -14.20 3.22 -2.57
N LEU A 97 -13.35 2.24 -2.29
CA LEU A 97 -13.05 1.16 -3.23
C LEU A 97 -14.28 0.28 -3.47
N LYS A 98 -15.00 -0.08 -2.42
CA LYS A 98 -16.22 -0.88 -2.55
C LYS A 98 -17.30 -0.17 -3.33
N ALA A 99 -17.39 1.16 -3.19
CA ALA A 99 -18.34 1.96 -3.95
C ALA A 99 -18.02 1.97 -5.45
N LYS A 100 -16.76 1.77 -5.83
CA LYS A 100 -16.33 1.71 -7.22
C LYS A 100 -16.43 0.31 -7.83
N ALA A 101 -16.48 -0.74 -7.01
CA ALA A 101 -16.59 -2.11 -7.47
C ALA A 101 -17.96 -2.33 -8.10
N MET A 102 -17.98 -2.89 -9.31
CA MET A 102 -19.21 -3.11 -10.08
C MET A 102 -19.69 -4.56 -9.99
N THR A 103 -18.86 -5.47 -9.49
CA THR A 103 -19.17 -6.90 -9.38
C THR A 103 -18.71 -7.44 -8.03
N MET A 104 -19.24 -8.62 -7.65
CA MET A 104 -18.76 -9.30 -6.45
C MET A 104 -17.29 -9.71 -6.59
N GLU A 105 -16.88 -10.10 -7.79
CA GLU A 105 -15.47 -10.45 -8.05
C GLU A 105 -14.55 -9.27 -7.75
N GLU A 106 -14.91 -8.07 -8.20
CA GLU A 106 -14.15 -6.87 -7.92
C GLU A 106 -14.13 -6.55 -6.43
N SER A 107 -15.29 -6.60 -5.79
CA SER A 107 -15.42 -6.34 -4.35
C SER A 107 -14.55 -7.30 -3.52
N ASN A 108 -14.47 -8.55 -3.95
CA ASN A 108 -13.72 -9.58 -3.23
C ASN A 108 -12.19 -9.42 -3.35
N LYS A 109 -11.71 -8.52 -4.21
CA LYS A 109 -10.28 -8.19 -4.32
C LYS A 109 -9.83 -7.14 -3.31
N ILE A 110 -10.75 -6.53 -2.58
CA ILE A 110 -10.48 -5.43 -1.65
C ILE A 110 -10.16 -5.97 -0.27
N TYR A 111 -9.00 -5.59 0.25
CA TYR A 111 -8.48 -6.04 1.56
C TYR A 111 -8.04 -4.84 2.40
N ARG A 112 -7.99 -5.03 3.71
CA ARG A 112 -7.46 -4.05 4.66
C ARG A 112 -6.01 -4.37 4.97
N MET A 113 -5.15 -3.36 4.90
CA MET A 113 -3.73 -3.56 5.21
C MET A 113 -3.52 -4.12 6.62
N VAL A 114 -4.23 -3.58 7.61
CA VAL A 114 -4.05 -3.99 9.02
C VAL A 114 -4.48 -5.42 9.31
N ASP A 115 -5.28 -6.03 8.45
CA ASP A 115 -5.69 -7.44 8.63
C ASP A 115 -4.51 -8.40 8.49
N PHE A 116 -3.41 -7.94 7.91
CA PHE A 116 -2.19 -8.74 7.74
C PHE A 116 -1.16 -8.54 8.86
N CYS A 117 -1.41 -7.66 9.82
CA CYS A 117 -0.51 -7.44 10.95
C CYS A 117 -0.31 -8.72 11.75
N VAL A 118 0.92 -8.96 12.18
CA VAL A 118 1.31 -10.15 12.95
C VAL A 118 1.61 -9.78 14.39
N ASN A 119 2.45 -8.77 14.61
CA ASN A 119 2.93 -8.40 15.93
C ASN A 119 2.25 -7.14 16.48
N LEU A 120 1.86 -6.22 15.61
CA LEU A 120 1.21 -4.97 15.99
C LEU A 120 -0.30 -5.10 15.81
N HIS A 121 -1.05 -4.37 16.64
CA HIS A 121 -2.50 -4.34 16.56
C HIS A 121 -2.96 -2.94 16.24
N ALA A 122 -3.73 -2.79 15.16
CA ALA A 122 -4.27 -1.51 14.75
C ALA A 122 -5.59 -1.73 14.02
N THR A 123 -6.46 -0.74 14.06
CA THR A 123 -7.74 -0.77 13.33
C THR A 123 -7.59 -0.18 11.93
N HIS A 124 -6.52 0.59 11.70
CA HIS A 124 -6.25 1.23 10.43
C HIS A 124 -4.78 1.68 10.40
N VAL A 125 -4.27 1.98 9.21
CA VAL A 125 -2.99 2.66 9.05
C VAL A 125 -3.29 4.15 9.08
N PRO A 126 -2.89 4.88 10.14
CA PRO A 126 -3.26 6.30 10.25
C PRO A 126 -2.58 7.14 9.19
N ASP A 127 -3.22 8.27 8.83
CA ASP A 127 -2.64 9.23 7.92
C ASP A 127 -1.62 10.09 8.68
N PRO A 128 -0.32 9.99 8.37
CA PRO A 128 0.71 10.71 9.13
C PRO A 128 0.83 12.17 8.75
N TYR A 129 0.09 12.62 7.73
CA TYR A 129 0.25 13.97 7.18
C TYR A 129 0.16 15.06 8.25
N TYR A 130 -0.71 14.86 9.26
CA TYR A 130 -0.92 15.82 10.35
C TYR A 130 -0.30 15.38 11.69
N GLY A 131 0.41 14.25 11.71
CA GLY A 131 0.83 13.60 12.96
C GLY A 131 2.25 13.85 13.43
N GLY A 132 3.02 14.72 12.77
CA GLY A 132 4.40 14.97 13.13
C GLY A 132 5.33 13.81 12.86
N ASP A 133 6.59 13.91 13.30
CA ASP A 133 7.65 12.94 12.97
C ASP A 133 7.33 11.53 13.47
N GLN A 134 6.83 11.42 14.70
CA GLN A 134 6.50 10.11 15.27
C GLN A 134 5.37 9.42 14.49
N GLY A 135 4.47 10.21 13.92
CA GLY A 135 3.41 9.66 13.08
C GLY A 135 3.95 8.92 11.86
N PHE A 136 4.98 9.47 11.21
CA PHE A 136 5.63 8.81 10.07
C PHE A 136 6.34 7.53 10.49
N GLU A 137 7.08 7.56 11.60
CA GLU A 137 7.76 6.38 12.12
C GLU A 137 6.79 5.27 12.46
N ASN A 138 5.67 5.61 13.12
CA ASN A 138 4.65 4.63 13.49
C ASN A 138 4.00 3.98 12.26
N VAL A 139 3.76 4.75 11.21
CA VAL A 139 3.20 4.21 9.97
C VAL A 139 4.18 3.24 9.33
N ILE A 140 5.47 3.57 9.30
CA ILE A 140 6.47 2.66 8.71
C ILE A 140 6.54 1.37 9.51
N ASP A 141 6.57 1.45 10.85
CA ASP A 141 6.55 0.25 11.71
C ASP A 141 5.36 -0.64 11.40
N LEU A 142 4.19 -0.04 11.30
CA LEU A 142 2.95 -0.76 11.05
C LEU A 142 2.96 -1.43 9.67
N LEU A 143 3.45 -0.71 8.65
CA LEU A 143 3.52 -1.23 7.29
C LEU A 143 4.56 -2.35 7.16
N GLU A 144 5.68 -2.25 7.88
CA GLU A 144 6.67 -3.33 7.90
C GLU A 144 6.07 -4.61 8.47
N ASP A 145 5.32 -4.50 9.56
CA ASP A 145 4.65 -5.65 10.16
C ASP A 145 3.57 -6.23 9.23
N ALA A 146 2.69 -5.37 8.72
CA ALA A 146 1.58 -5.82 7.88
C ALA A 146 2.07 -6.40 6.55
N CYS A 147 3.08 -5.81 5.93
CA CYS A 147 3.62 -6.33 4.66
C CYS A 147 4.32 -7.68 4.87
N ALA A 148 5.00 -7.88 6.00
CA ALA A 148 5.58 -9.17 6.33
C ALA A 148 4.48 -10.24 6.46
N GLY A 149 3.38 -9.90 7.13
CA GLY A 149 2.23 -10.78 7.25
C GLY A 149 1.56 -11.08 5.92
N LEU A 150 1.44 -10.08 5.07
CA LEU A 150 0.90 -10.24 3.71
C LEU A 150 1.76 -11.21 2.90
N PHE A 151 3.07 -11.04 2.95
CA PHE A 151 4.00 -11.93 2.23
C PHE A 151 3.84 -13.38 2.69
N THR A 152 3.76 -13.60 4.01
CA THR A 152 3.54 -14.93 4.58
C THR A 152 2.19 -15.50 4.12
N HIS A 153 1.14 -14.67 4.10
CA HIS A 153 -0.19 -15.07 3.66
C HIS A 153 -0.19 -15.57 2.22
N LEU A 154 0.57 -14.93 1.35
CA LEU A 154 0.59 -15.26 -0.08
C LEU A 154 1.38 -16.52 -0.40
N LYS A 155 2.37 -16.85 0.39
CA LYS A 155 3.22 -18.05 0.27
C LYS A 155 3.48 -18.49 -1.18
N VAL A 156 4.49 -17.91 -1.77
CA VAL A 156 4.92 -18.29 -3.13
C VAL A 156 6.19 -19.11 -3.07
#